data_599f5282a8cce4a8676cd5dda1cda15b
#
_entry.id   599f5282a8cce4a8676cd5dda1cda15b
#
_cell.length_a   1.000
_cell.length_b   1.000
_cell.length_c   1.000
_cell.angle_alpha   90.00
_cell.angle_beta   90.00
_cell.angle_gamma   90.00
#
_symmetry.space_group_name_H-M   'P 1'
#
loop_
_entity.id
_entity.type
_entity.pdbx_description
1 polymer ?
#
loop_
_entity_poly.entity_id
_entity_poly.type
_entity_poly.pdbx_seq_one_letter_code
_entity_poly.pdbx_strand_id
1 'polypeptide(L)'
;MRYLMTILLFAIHNTGISQKSLLIPDTTIAIPKLNFDSSGDLLIKASPTSSSEDFNYLIGNWKLKNRKLKSRLTNCTEWMEFESKVEMHQVLGGNGNIDKYTDTAAGKPYEGVALRLFNPKTKLWSIYWADSNSGTLDPPVVGSFENKIGHFFCKDTFNGKKIIVVFRWDVRNPNLPVWSQAFSADNGKTWEWNSINVSERIK
;
A
#
# COMPACT_ATOMS: atom_id res chain seq x y z
N MET A 1 -58.70 -26.46 10.96
CA MET A 1 -57.69 -25.45 11.37
C MET A 1 -56.48 -25.59 10.51
N ARG A 2 -56.25 -24.67 9.56
CA ARG A 2 -55.07 -24.63 8.67
C ARG A 2 -54.13 -23.58 9.23
N TYR A 3 -52.95 -24.00 9.66
CA TYR A 3 -51.90 -23.05 10.07
C TYR A 3 -51.18 -22.54 8.84
N LEU A 4 -51.28 -21.25 8.59
CA LEU A 4 -50.50 -20.54 7.56
C LEU A 4 -49.14 -20.21 8.17
N MET A 5 -48.07 -20.84 7.64
CA MET A 5 -46.69 -20.59 8.05
C MET A 5 -46.12 -19.46 7.17
N THR A 6 -46.05 -18.26 7.75
CA THR A 6 -45.46 -17.09 7.07
C THR A 6 -43.94 -17.19 7.14
N ILE A 7 -43.30 -17.47 5.98
CA ILE A 7 -41.85 -17.45 5.85
C ILE A 7 -41.42 -16.00 5.66
N LEU A 8 -40.74 -15.45 6.69
CA LEU A 8 -40.10 -14.14 6.58
C LEU A 8 -38.76 -14.29 5.84
N LEU A 9 -38.71 -13.87 4.58
CA LEU A 9 -37.45 -13.75 3.83
C LEU A 9 -36.70 -12.50 4.34
N PHE A 10 -35.64 -12.70 5.09
CA PHE A 10 -34.66 -11.65 5.34
C PHE A 10 -33.81 -11.43 4.08
N ALA A 11 -34.10 -10.36 3.37
CA ALA A 11 -33.21 -9.89 2.30
C ALA A 11 -31.93 -9.32 2.95
N ILE A 12 -30.83 -10.09 2.88
CA ILE A 12 -29.49 -9.61 3.25
C ILE A 12 -29.09 -8.61 2.17
N HIS A 13 -29.21 -7.33 2.45
CA HIS A 13 -28.66 -6.27 1.61
C HIS A 13 -27.13 -6.31 1.79
N ASN A 14 -26.47 -7.03 0.90
CA ASN A 14 -25.03 -6.97 0.77
C ASN A 14 -24.68 -5.61 0.12
N THR A 15 -24.39 -4.59 0.92
CA THR A 15 -23.87 -3.31 0.44
C THR A 15 -22.45 -3.53 -0.05
N GLY A 16 -22.31 -4.12 -1.23
CA GLY A 16 -21.03 -4.24 -1.91
C GLY A 16 -20.52 -2.84 -2.23
N ILE A 17 -19.54 -2.37 -1.47
CA ILE A 17 -18.75 -1.19 -1.85
C ILE A 17 -18.20 -1.51 -3.24
N SER A 18 -18.56 -0.70 -4.24
CA SER A 18 -18.06 -0.89 -5.60
C SER A 18 -16.53 -0.81 -5.59
N GLN A 19 -15.84 -1.84 -6.11
CA GLN A 19 -14.38 -1.87 -6.20
C GLN A 19 -13.80 -0.62 -6.88
N LYS A 20 -14.55 0.00 -7.78
CA LYS A 20 -14.15 1.24 -8.46
C LYS A 20 -14.00 2.41 -7.49
N SER A 21 -14.76 2.46 -6.38
CA SER A 21 -14.61 3.49 -5.34
C SER A 21 -13.35 3.30 -4.50
N LEU A 22 -12.79 2.08 -4.43
CA LEU A 22 -11.56 1.79 -3.69
C LEU A 22 -10.28 2.20 -4.45
N LEU A 23 -10.36 2.45 -5.76
CA LEU A 23 -9.25 2.97 -6.58
C LEU A 23 -9.16 4.51 -6.55
N ILE A 24 -9.72 5.12 -5.52
CA ILE A 24 -9.56 6.54 -5.19
C ILE A 24 -8.97 6.60 -3.79
N PRO A 25 -7.85 7.33 -3.57
CA PRO A 25 -7.26 7.44 -2.24
C PRO A 25 -8.28 7.99 -1.24
N ASP A 26 -8.48 7.27 -0.13
CA ASP A 26 -9.35 7.73 0.95
C ASP A 26 -8.69 8.93 1.65
N THR A 27 -9.13 10.14 1.35
CA THR A 27 -8.59 11.37 1.92
C THR A 27 -9.07 11.64 3.35
N THR A 28 -10.00 10.84 3.88
CA THR A 28 -10.42 10.91 5.29
C THR A 28 -9.39 10.30 6.23
N ILE A 29 -8.50 9.42 5.70
CA ILE A 29 -7.36 8.89 6.43
C ILE A 29 -6.24 9.91 6.38
N ALA A 30 -6.02 10.61 7.48
CA ALA A 30 -4.95 11.61 7.56
C ALA A 30 -3.57 10.97 7.46
N ILE A 31 -2.67 11.58 6.69
CA ILE A 31 -1.24 11.25 6.74
C ILE A 31 -0.67 11.86 8.03
N PRO A 32 0.04 11.09 8.88
CA PRO A 32 0.65 11.60 10.09
C PRO A 32 1.59 12.78 9.82
N LYS A 33 1.60 13.77 10.72
CA LYS A 33 2.55 14.87 10.64
C LYS A 33 3.98 14.34 10.74
N LEU A 34 4.82 14.77 9.81
CA LEU A 34 6.23 14.41 9.79
C LEU A 34 7.03 15.22 10.81
N ASN A 35 7.99 14.56 11.44
CA ASN A 35 8.98 15.19 12.30
C ASN A 35 10.36 14.97 11.68
N PHE A 36 11.26 15.94 11.91
CA PHE A 36 12.62 15.92 11.41
C PHE A 36 13.58 16.18 12.56
N ASP A 37 14.75 15.60 12.50
CA ASP A 37 15.84 15.93 13.42
C ASP A 37 16.57 17.22 12.99
N SER A 38 17.63 17.58 13.71
CA SER A 38 18.43 18.79 13.44
C SER A 38 19.20 18.74 12.13
N SER A 39 19.46 17.54 11.58
CA SER A 39 20.06 17.34 10.25
C SER A 39 19.02 17.32 9.12
N GLY A 40 17.74 17.39 9.48
CA GLY A 40 16.62 17.36 8.56
C GLY A 40 16.24 15.94 8.14
N ASP A 41 16.66 14.89 8.84
CA ASP A 41 16.27 13.51 8.58
C ASP A 41 14.93 13.16 9.23
N LEU A 42 14.18 12.26 8.57
CA LEU A 42 12.88 11.85 9.07
C LEU A 42 12.99 11.10 10.41
N LEU A 43 12.28 11.59 11.41
CA LEU A 43 12.12 10.91 12.69
C LEU A 43 10.87 10.04 12.66
N ILE A 44 11.05 8.75 12.35
CA ILE A 44 9.97 7.76 12.30
C ILE A 44 9.90 7.03 13.63
N LYS A 45 8.74 7.05 14.27
CA LYS A 45 8.45 6.30 15.48
C LYS A 45 7.44 5.20 15.19
N ALA A 46 7.70 4.00 15.72
CA ALA A 46 6.76 2.90 15.60
C ALA A 46 5.51 3.14 16.45
N SER A 47 4.37 2.68 15.97
CA SER A 47 3.18 2.50 16.79
C SER A 47 3.48 1.49 17.92
N PRO A 48 2.92 1.66 19.13
CA PRO A 48 3.04 0.68 20.21
C PRO A 48 2.52 -0.72 19.83
N THR A 49 1.57 -0.79 18.90
CA THR A 49 0.93 -2.04 18.42
C THR A 49 1.64 -2.66 17.24
N SER A 50 2.72 -2.06 16.71
CA SER A 50 3.45 -2.60 15.56
C SER A 50 4.10 -3.95 15.89
N SER A 51 3.96 -4.91 14.98
CA SER A 51 4.40 -6.29 15.15
C SER A 51 4.92 -6.89 13.84
N SER A 52 5.69 -7.99 13.95
CA SER A 52 6.14 -8.77 12.79
C SER A 52 4.99 -9.44 12.02
N GLU A 53 3.78 -9.45 12.58
CA GLU A 53 2.59 -10.06 11.96
C GLU A 53 1.78 -9.08 11.09
N ASP A 54 2.14 -7.79 11.10
CA ASP A 54 1.37 -6.73 10.45
C ASP A 54 1.12 -6.96 8.96
N PHE A 55 2.01 -7.68 8.27
CA PHE A 55 1.88 -8.02 6.85
C PHE A 55 1.44 -9.46 6.57
N ASN A 56 1.11 -10.28 7.59
CA ASN A 56 0.73 -11.69 7.38
C ASN A 56 -0.52 -11.87 6.49
N TYR A 57 -1.39 -10.88 6.45
CA TYR A 57 -2.58 -10.89 5.58
C TYR A 57 -2.22 -10.93 4.09
N LEU A 58 -1.02 -10.48 3.68
CA LEU A 58 -0.58 -10.47 2.28
C LEU A 58 0.06 -11.79 1.82
N ILE A 59 0.36 -12.73 2.71
CA ILE A 59 0.98 -14.01 2.31
C ILE A 59 0.06 -14.76 1.36
N GLY A 60 0.63 -15.24 0.23
CA GLY A 60 -0.08 -15.97 -0.84
C GLY A 60 -0.17 -15.19 -2.15
N ASN A 61 -1.16 -15.54 -2.97
CA ASN A 61 -1.31 -15.04 -4.34
C ASN A 61 -2.42 -14.00 -4.45
N TRP A 62 -2.14 -12.91 -5.16
CA TRP A 62 -3.04 -11.78 -5.29
C TRP A 62 -3.12 -11.28 -6.73
N LYS A 63 -4.32 -10.90 -7.14
CA LYS A 63 -4.59 -10.08 -8.31
C LYS A 63 -4.80 -8.65 -7.84
N LEU A 64 -4.09 -7.70 -8.44
CA LEU A 64 -4.19 -6.29 -8.13
C LEU A 64 -4.85 -5.54 -9.26
N LYS A 65 -5.80 -4.68 -8.91
CA LYS A 65 -6.29 -3.62 -9.79
C LYS A 65 -5.53 -2.35 -9.44
N ASN A 66 -4.83 -1.80 -10.40
CA ASN A 66 -3.95 -0.66 -10.21
C ASN A 66 -4.50 0.57 -10.91
N ARG A 67 -4.22 1.73 -10.32
CA ARG A 67 -4.43 3.04 -10.90
C ARG A 67 -3.22 3.92 -10.60
N LYS A 68 -2.62 4.53 -11.63
CA LYS A 68 -1.39 5.31 -11.53
C LYS A 68 -1.49 6.58 -12.36
N LEU A 69 -1.07 7.73 -11.82
CA LEU A 69 -0.99 8.98 -12.59
C LEU A 69 -0.05 8.82 -13.79
N LYS A 70 -0.44 9.31 -14.94
CA LYS A 70 0.40 9.31 -16.15
C LYS A 70 1.66 10.15 -15.97
N SER A 71 1.57 11.23 -15.21
CA SER A 71 2.68 12.10 -14.86
C SER A 71 2.56 12.54 -13.40
N ARG A 72 3.67 12.73 -12.71
CA ARG A 72 3.72 13.05 -11.28
C ARG A 72 4.33 14.43 -11.06
N LEU A 73 3.82 15.16 -10.06
CA LEU A 73 4.27 16.50 -9.68
C LEU A 73 4.18 17.53 -10.82
N THR A 74 3.19 17.36 -11.69
CA THR A 74 2.91 18.20 -12.86
C THR A 74 1.47 18.67 -12.93
N ASN A 75 0.71 18.55 -11.82
CA ASN A 75 -0.74 18.80 -11.77
C ASN A 75 -1.54 17.89 -12.73
N CYS A 76 -1.02 16.71 -13.04
CA CYS A 76 -1.67 15.74 -13.92
C CYS A 76 -2.92 15.18 -13.25
N THR A 77 -4.02 15.09 -13.99
CA THR A 77 -5.28 14.48 -13.55
C THR A 77 -5.61 13.18 -14.29
N GLU A 78 -4.76 12.80 -15.25
CA GLU A 78 -4.95 11.60 -16.04
C GLU A 78 -4.36 10.37 -15.37
N TRP A 79 -5.16 9.31 -15.28
CA TRP A 79 -4.79 8.04 -14.66
C TRP A 79 -4.76 6.93 -15.68
N MET A 80 -3.83 6.00 -15.51
CA MET A 80 -3.82 4.69 -16.19
C MET A 80 -4.37 3.64 -15.22
N GLU A 81 -5.18 2.73 -15.73
CA GLU A 81 -5.68 1.57 -14.98
C GLU A 81 -5.13 0.31 -15.63
N PHE A 82 -4.67 -0.64 -14.82
CA PHE A 82 -4.11 -1.91 -15.28
C PHE A 82 -4.17 -2.96 -14.18
N GLU A 83 -4.00 -4.23 -14.57
CA GLU A 83 -3.96 -5.35 -13.63
C GLU A 83 -2.54 -5.86 -13.46
N SER A 84 -2.25 -6.41 -12.29
CA SER A 84 -0.99 -7.07 -11.97
C SER A 84 -1.22 -8.26 -11.04
N LYS A 85 -0.18 -9.05 -10.82
CA LYS A 85 -0.19 -10.18 -9.89
C LYS A 85 0.94 -10.04 -8.90
N VAL A 86 0.70 -10.53 -7.69
CA VAL A 86 1.70 -10.61 -6.61
C VAL A 86 1.65 -12.00 -6.01
N GLU A 87 2.82 -12.58 -5.82
CA GLU A 87 3.03 -13.79 -5.05
C GLU A 87 3.94 -13.45 -3.86
N MET A 88 3.45 -13.62 -2.62
CA MET A 88 4.16 -13.25 -1.41
C MET A 88 4.45 -14.42 -0.51
N HIS A 89 5.69 -14.47 -0.03
CA HIS A 89 6.19 -15.48 0.90
C HIS A 89 6.79 -14.83 2.16
N GLN A 90 6.61 -15.51 3.29
CA GLN A 90 7.27 -15.14 4.53
C GLN A 90 8.74 -15.59 4.50
N VAL A 91 9.63 -14.77 5.07
CA VAL A 91 11.07 -15.06 5.21
C VAL A 91 11.55 -14.70 6.61
N LEU A 92 12.79 -15.03 6.93
CA LEU A 92 13.47 -14.69 8.20
C LEU A 92 12.68 -15.11 9.46
N GLY A 93 12.04 -16.30 9.40
CA GLY A 93 11.28 -16.82 10.53
C GLY A 93 10.10 -15.93 10.96
N GLY A 94 9.51 -15.17 10.01
CA GLY A 94 8.38 -14.28 10.27
C GLY A 94 8.76 -12.81 10.46
N ASN A 95 10.05 -12.46 10.54
CA ASN A 95 10.49 -11.08 10.64
C ASN A 95 10.64 -10.39 9.28
N GLY A 96 10.12 -11.00 8.22
CA GLY A 96 10.12 -10.40 6.88
C GLY A 96 9.25 -11.16 5.91
N ASN A 97 9.00 -10.55 4.78
CA ASN A 97 8.36 -11.16 3.64
C ASN A 97 8.94 -10.59 2.34
N ILE A 98 8.83 -11.39 1.30
CA ILE A 98 9.25 -11.03 -0.05
C ILE A 98 8.10 -11.30 -1.00
N ASP A 99 7.85 -10.40 -1.94
CA ASP A 99 6.92 -10.67 -3.02
C ASP A 99 7.56 -10.51 -4.39
N LYS A 100 6.99 -11.25 -5.35
CA LYS A 100 7.21 -11.06 -6.77
C LYS A 100 5.97 -10.41 -7.36
N TYR A 101 6.15 -9.21 -7.90
CA TYR A 101 5.15 -8.47 -8.65
C TYR A 101 5.35 -8.69 -10.14
N THR A 102 4.25 -8.85 -10.90
CA THR A 102 4.31 -8.99 -12.36
C THR A 102 3.16 -8.25 -13.03
N ASP A 103 3.45 -7.55 -14.15
CA ASP A 103 2.45 -6.98 -15.04
C ASP A 103 2.92 -6.95 -16.51
N THR A 104 2.01 -6.56 -17.40
CA THR A 104 2.26 -6.33 -18.82
C THR A 104 1.66 -5.01 -19.31
N ALA A 105 1.43 -4.06 -18.40
CA ALA A 105 0.72 -2.82 -18.68
C ALA A 105 1.38 -1.95 -19.78
N ALA A 106 2.70 -2.03 -19.90
CA ALA A 106 3.46 -1.34 -20.94
C ALA A 106 3.62 -2.16 -22.24
N GLY A 107 2.84 -3.25 -22.44
CA GLY A 107 2.93 -4.11 -23.60
C GLY A 107 4.12 -5.09 -23.60
N LYS A 108 4.92 -5.09 -22.54
CA LYS A 108 6.05 -6.01 -22.31
C LYS A 108 6.04 -6.50 -20.86
N PRO A 109 6.60 -7.68 -20.58
CA PRO A 109 6.72 -8.16 -19.21
C PRO A 109 7.48 -7.18 -18.32
N TYR A 110 6.93 -6.91 -17.14
CA TYR A 110 7.55 -6.13 -16.08
C TYR A 110 7.50 -6.93 -14.79
N GLU A 111 8.61 -7.00 -14.10
CA GLU A 111 8.73 -7.67 -12.81
C GLU A 111 9.26 -6.70 -11.76
N GLY A 112 8.74 -6.83 -10.55
CA GLY A 112 9.24 -6.12 -9.38
C GLY A 112 9.32 -7.06 -8.19
N VAL A 113 10.14 -6.69 -7.23
CA VAL A 113 10.31 -7.38 -5.95
C VAL A 113 10.13 -6.37 -4.84
N ALA A 114 9.25 -6.65 -3.89
CA ALA A 114 9.23 -5.93 -2.64
C ALA A 114 9.77 -6.84 -1.51
N LEU A 115 10.76 -6.34 -0.78
CA LEU A 115 11.28 -6.96 0.43
C LEU A 115 10.87 -6.11 1.62
N ARG A 116 10.13 -6.71 2.57
CA ARG A 116 9.71 -6.05 3.81
C ARG A 116 10.39 -6.71 4.99
N LEU A 117 11.06 -5.91 5.80
CA LEU A 117 11.84 -6.36 6.95
C LEU A 117 11.33 -5.68 8.23
N PHE A 118 11.02 -6.47 9.23
CA PHE A 118 10.65 -6.00 10.56
C PHE A 118 11.87 -5.98 11.47
N ASN A 119 12.13 -4.84 12.09
CA ASN A 119 13.17 -4.71 13.11
C ASN A 119 12.54 -4.87 14.50
N PRO A 120 12.76 -5.97 15.23
CA PRO A 120 12.13 -6.22 16.53
C PRO A 120 12.58 -5.25 17.63
N LYS A 121 13.73 -4.57 17.47
CA LYS A 121 14.22 -3.58 18.44
C LYS A 121 13.51 -2.25 18.30
N THR A 122 13.34 -1.76 17.07
CA THR A 122 12.69 -0.47 16.78
C THR A 122 11.19 -0.62 16.56
N LYS A 123 10.69 -1.85 16.34
CA LYS A 123 9.32 -2.17 15.91
C LYS A 123 8.91 -1.47 14.62
N LEU A 124 9.88 -1.17 13.76
CA LEU A 124 9.64 -0.58 12.45
C LEU A 124 9.81 -1.61 11.34
N TRP A 125 8.98 -1.46 10.33
CA TRP A 125 9.15 -2.11 9.04
C TRP A 125 9.94 -1.22 8.09
N SER A 126 10.81 -1.83 7.30
CA SER A 126 11.48 -1.22 6.14
C SER A 126 11.03 -1.95 4.89
N ILE A 127 10.50 -1.23 3.89
CA ILE A 127 10.00 -1.78 2.65
C ILE A 127 10.91 -1.31 1.52
N TYR A 128 11.57 -2.25 0.88
CA TYR A 128 12.45 -2.05 -0.27
C TYR A 128 11.72 -2.46 -1.54
N TRP A 129 12.00 -1.77 -2.64
CA TRP A 129 11.53 -2.10 -3.96
C TRP A 129 12.69 -2.18 -4.93
N ALA A 130 12.64 -3.14 -5.84
CA ALA A 130 13.47 -3.21 -7.01
C ALA A 130 12.63 -3.70 -8.19
N ASP A 131 12.98 -3.28 -9.41
CA ASP A 131 12.27 -3.73 -10.60
C ASP A 131 13.20 -4.05 -11.77
N SER A 132 12.63 -4.70 -12.79
CA SER A 132 13.36 -5.16 -13.99
C SER A 132 13.91 -4.03 -14.87
N ASN A 133 13.52 -2.76 -14.65
CA ASN A 133 14.06 -1.63 -15.39
C ASN A 133 15.31 -1.06 -14.71
N SER A 134 15.29 -0.96 -13.37
CA SER A 134 16.37 -0.36 -12.58
C SER A 134 17.41 -1.38 -12.14
N GLY A 135 16.99 -2.59 -11.76
CA GLY A 135 17.86 -3.63 -11.19
C GLY A 135 18.56 -3.22 -9.90
N THR A 136 18.07 -2.17 -9.23
CA THR A 136 18.61 -1.63 -7.97
C THR A 136 17.50 -1.49 -6.94
N LEU A 137 17.86 -1.55 -5.66
CA LEU A 137 16.93 -1.26 -4.59
C LEU A 137 16.71 0.25 -4.46
N ASP A 138 15.44 0.65 -4.43
CA ASP A 138 15.06 2.02 -4.05
C ASP A 138 15.34 2.28 -2.56
N PRO A 139 15.47 3.56 -2.13
CA PRO A 139 15.50 3.90 -0.72
C PRO A 139 14.27 3.31 0.01
N PRO A 140 14.47 2.61 1.14
CA PRO A 140 13.37 1.95 1.82
C PRO A 140 12.40 2.97 2.41
N VAL A 141 11.10 2.74 2.25
CA VAL A 141 10.11 3.43 3.07
C VAL A 141 10.01 2.75 4.42
N VAL A 142 10.07 3.54 5.50
CA VAL A 142 10.10 3.04 6.88
C VAL A 142 8.86 3.50 7.64
N GLY A 143 8.28 2.62 8.44
CA GLY A 143 7.08 2.95 9.21
C GLY A 143 6.50 1.78 9.97
N SER A 144 5.24 1.90 10.34
CA SER A 144 4.49 0.89 11.09
C SER A 144 3.00 0.98 10.85
N PHE A 145 2.27 -0.03 11.33
CA PHE A 145 0.81 0.00 11.35
C PHE A 145 0.29 0.52 12.68
N GLU A 146 -0.81 1.27 12.58
CA GLU A 146 -1.66 1.65 13.69
C GLU A 146 -3.12 1.51 13.28
N ASN A 147 -3.93 0.80 14.07
CA ASN A 147 -5.36 0.61 13.80
C ASN A 147 -5.67 0.11 12.37
N LYS A 148 -4.87 -0.85 11.88
CA LYS A 148 -4.95 -1.44 10.53
C LYS A 148 -4.65 -0.45 9.39
N ILE A 149 -4.05 0.69 9.67
CA ILE A 149 -3.52 1.63 8.68
C ILE A 149 -2.00 1.67 8.85
N GLY A 150 -1.27 1.34 7.80
CA GLY A 150 0.19 1.45 7.76
C GLY A 150 0.62 2.72 7.04
N HIS A 151 1.54 3.48 7.63
CA HIS A 151 2.19 4.61 6.98
C HIS A 151 3.70 4.42 7.00
N PHE A 152 4.33 4.52 5.83
CA PHE A 152 5.77 4.30 5.65
C PHE A 152 6.33 5.42 4.80
N PHE A 153 7.46 6.00 5.22
CA PHE A 153 8.02 7.21 4.63
C PHE A 153 9.48 7.02 4.25
N CYS A 154 9.92 7.70 3.19
CA CYS A 154 11.33 7.95 2.92
C CYS A 154 11.52 9.32 2.30
N LYS A 155 12.77 9.81 2.34
CA LYS A 155 13.25 10.89 1.49
C LYS A 155 13.77 10.28 0.20
N ASP A 156 13.44 10.90 -0.92
CA ASP A 156 13.85 10.43 -2.25
C ASP A 156 14.03 11.62 -3.20
N THR A 157 14.41 11.33 -4.43
CA THR A 157 14.53 12.31 -5.52
C THR A 157 13.74 11.84 -6.72
N PHE A 158 12.81 12.67 -7.19
CA PHE A 158 12.04 12.39 -8.40
C PHE A 158 12.28 13.48 -9.45
N ASN A 159 12.83 13.11 -10.62
CA ASN A 159 13.20 14.04 -11.69
C ASN A 159 14.04 15.23 -11.18
N GLY A 160 15.03 14.98 -10.32
CA GLY A 160 15.91 15.99 -9.74
C GLY A 160 15.31 16.82 -8.60
N LYS A 161 14.04 16.62 -8.26
CA LYS A 161 13.39 17.28 -7.11
C LYS A 161 13.46 16.39 -5.88
N LYS A 162 13.90 16.95 -4.74
CA LYS A 162 13.80 16.28 -3.44
C LYS A 162 12.32 16.13 -3.08
N ILE A 163 11.93 14.93 -2.69
CA ILE A 163 10.57 14.59 -2.29
C ILE A 163 10.56 13.78 -0.99
N ILE A 164 9.39 13.72 -0.38
CA ILE A 164 9.06 12.69 0.59
C ILE A 164 8.04 11.77 -0.06
N VAL A 165 8.29 10.48 0.03
CA VAL A 165 7.37 9.42 -0.40
C VAL A 165 6.60 8.94 0.82
N VAL A 166 5.30 8.71 0.67
CA VAL A 166 4.52 7.93 1.61
C VAL A 166 3.89 6.73 0.92
N PHE A 167 4.05 5.53 1.51
CA PHE A 167 3.18 4.39 1.24
C PHE A 167 2.16 4.29 2.35
N ARG A 168 0.90 4.12 1.97
CA ARG A 168 -0.19 3.85 2.91
C ARG A 168 -0.83 2.51 2.57
N TRP A 169 -0.94 1.66 3.57
CA TRP A 169 -1.72 0.43 3.54
C TRP A 169 -2.98 0.59 4.37
N ASP A 170 -4.13 0.35 3.78
CA ASP A 170 -5.42 0.25 4.47
C ASP A 170 -5.87 -1.21 4.47
N VAL A 171 -5.81 -1.84 5.63
CA VAL A 171 -6.14 -3.24 5.82
C VAL A 171 -7.33 -3.43 6.76
N ARG A 172 -8.16 -2.40 6.89
CA ARG A 172 -9.44 -2.49 7.63
C ARG A 172 -10.33 -3.60 7.04
N ASN A 173 -10.26 -3.80 5.72
CA ASN A 173 -10.79 -5.00 5.06
C ASN A 173 -9.62 -5.89 4.57
N PRO A 174 -9.23 -6.95 5.31
CA PRO A 174 -8.10 -7.80 4.94
C PRO A 174 -8.34 -8.66 3.67
N ASN A 175 -9.58 -8.76 3.20
CA ASN A 175 -9.91 -9.44 1.95
C ASN A 175 -9.76 -8.54 0.71
N LEU A 176 -9.71 -7.22 0.91
CA LEU A 176 -9.54 -6.20 -0.13
C LEU A 176 -8.59 -5.12 0.39
N PRO A 177 -7.34 -5.46 0.73
CA PRO A 177 -6.38 -4.46 1.19
C PRO A 177 -6.08 -3.45 0.09
N VAL A 178 -5.93 -2.19 0.50
CA VAL A 178 -5.64 -1.08 -0.40
C VAL A 178 -4.25 -0.54 -0.10
N TRP A 179 -3.39 -0.49 -1.10
CA TRP A 179 -2.14 0.24 -1.04
C TRP A 179 -2.23 1.53 -1.84
N SER A 180 -1.63 2.58 -1.34
CA SER A 180 -1.53 3.85 -2.07
C SER A 180 -0.20 4.55 -1.80
N GLN A 181 0.23 5.35 -2.80
CA GLN A 181 1.45 6.14 -2.75
C GLN A 181 1.14 7.60 -3.02
N ALA A 182 1.78 8.48 -2.25
CA ALA A 182 1.80 9.90 -2.54
C ALA A 182 3.22 10.48 -2.44
N PHE A 183 3.43 11.58 -3.16
CA PHE A 183 4.65 12.38 -3.10
C PHE A 183 4.36 13.74 -2.50
N SER A 184 5.32 14.24 -1.72
CA SER A 184 5.34 15.61 -1.21
C SER A 184 6.64 16.29 -1.64
N ALA A 185 6.54 17.46 -2.26
CA ALA A 185 7.68 18.29 -2.64
C ALA A 185 7.93 19.45 -1.64
N ASP A 186 7.20 19.49 -0.53
CA ASP A 186 7.19 20.57 0.46
C ASP A 186 7.30 20.08 1.91
N ASN A 187 8.06 18.98 2.11
CA ASN A 187 8.31 18.36 3.41
C ASN A 187 7.03 17.90 4.14
N GLY A 188 6.07 17.34 3.38
CA GLY A 188 4.87 16.74 3.94
C GLY A 188 3.73 17.72 4.25
N LYS A 189 3.80 18.97 3.76
CA LYS A 189 2.71 19.95 3.93
C LYS A 189 1.56 19.65 2.97
N THR A 190 1.88 19.28 1.72
CA THR A 190 0.90 18.83 0.72
C THR A 190 1.32 17.52 0.11
N TRP A 191 0.35 16.74 -0.41
CA TRP A 191 0.57 15.42 -0.95
C TRP A 191 -0.16 15.23 -2.29
N GLU A 192 0.57 14.75 -3.30
CA GLU A 192 0.00 14.27 -4.54
C GLU A 192 -0.12 12.75 -4.50
N TRP A 193 -1.35 12.24 -4.37
CA TRP A 193 -1.61 10.81 -4.52
C TRP A 193 -1.40 10.43 -5.99
N ASN A 194 -0.53 9.47 -6.26
CA ASN A 194 -0.09 9.17 -7.62
C ASN A 194 -0.10 7.69 -8.00
N SER A 195 -0.34 6.80 -7.04
CA SER A 195 -0.53 5.38 -7.30
C SER A 195 -1.43 4.76 -6.23
N ILE A 196 -2.29 3.83 -6.63
CA ILE A 196 -3.17 3.09 -5.75
C ILE A 196 -3.45 1.72 -6.35
N ASN A 197 -3.56 0.71 -5.51
CA ASN A 197 -4.09 -0.58 -5.92
C ASN A 197 -5.01 -1.19 -4.86
N VAL A 198 -5.89 -2.04 -5.34
CA VAL A 198 -6.73 -2.92 -4.51
C VAL A 198 -6.34 -4.36 -4.82
N SER A 199 -6.06 -5.13 -3.81
CA SER A 199 -5.64 -6.52 -3.92
C SER A 199 -6.82 -7.46 -3.66
N GLU A 200 -7.01 -8.45 -4.54
CA GLU A 200 -7.97 -9.54 -4.40
C GLU A 200 -7.21 -10.86 -4.33
N ARG A 201 -7.54 -11.70 -3.35
CA ARG A 201 -6.86 -12.99 -3.20
C ARG A 201 -7.24 -13.93 -4.34
N ILE A 202 -6.24 -14.56 -4.96
CA ILE A 202 -6.42 -15.63 -5.92
C ILE A 202 -6.68 -16.93 -5.13
N LYS A 203 -7.78 -17.60 -5.46
CA LYS A 203 -8.15 -18.89 -4.85
C LYS A 203 -7.38 -20.03 -5.47
#